data_8c2149f5047a28734b57a2c11f5f627c
#
_entry.id   8c2149f5047a28734b57a2c11f5f627c
#
_cell.length_a   1.000
_cell.length_b   1.000
_cell.length_c   1.000
_cell.angle_alpha   90.00
_cell.angle_beta   90.00
_cell.angle_gamma   90.00
#
_symmetry.space_group_name_H-M   'P 1'
#
loop_
_entity.id
_entity.type
_entity.pdbx_description
1 polymer ?
#
loop_
_entity_poly.entity_id
_entity_poly.type
_entity_poly.pdbx_seq_one_letter_code
_entity_poly.pdbx_strand_id
1 'polypeptide(L)'
;MFDWVGGRTSEMSAVGLLPAALQGIDIKEMLAGASLMDEANRTTVVRNNPAALLALCWYWASDGVGSKDMVVLPYKDSLLLFSRYLQQLVMESIGKEFDLDGNRVNQGLTVYGNKGSTDQHAYIQQLREGVHNFFATFIEVLRDRPPGHDWELEPGVTCGDYLFGMLQGTRSALYANDRESITVTVQDVTPRSVGALVALYERAVGIYASLVNINAYHQPGVEAGKKAAGEVLALQKRVLQVLNEASCKEPVEPLTLDEVAERCHAPEDVHTHLFKNFENYFHSKIKMINVFKFSIVFIFENINLRKKMLKIIPNRAMALWDSFGFVLE
;
A
#
# COMPACT_ATOMS: atom_id res chain seq x y z
N MET A 1 15.38 12.14 15.39
CA MET A 1 13.93 12.18 15.14
C MET A 1 13.25 12.12 16.50
N PHE A 2 12.23 12.91 16.71
CA PHE A 2 11.46 12.84 17.95
C PHE A 2 10.66 11.52 17.98
N ASP A 3 10.45 10.96 19.15
CA ASP A 3 9.80 9.65 19.36
C ASP A 3 8.29 9.65 19.04
N TRP A 4 7.65 10.84 19.05
CA TRP A 4 6.25 11.00 18.64
C TRP A 4 6.03 11.11 17.12
N VAL A 5 7.08 11.21 16.30
CA VAL A 5 6.95 11.27 14.85
C VAL A 5 6.88 9.86 14.28
N GLY A 6 5.71 9.48 13.79
CA GLY A 6 5.49 8.20 13.09
C GLY A 6 6.04 8.21 11.66
N GLY A 7 6.36 7.03 11.10
CA GLY A 7 6.92 6.91 9.76
C GLY A 7 6.05 7.54 8.67
N ARG A 8 4.75 7.30 8.70
CA ARG A 8 3.77 7.77 7.70
C ARG A 8 3.47 9.29 7.73
N THR A 9 3.98 10.01 8.72
CA THR A 9 3.86 11.46 8.87
C THR A 9 5.24 12.09 9.09
N SER A 10 6.31 11.45 8.60
CA SER A 10 7.68 11.90 8.82
C SER A 10 8.24 12.77 7.70
N GLU A 11 7.48 12.99 6.63
CA GLU A 11 7.90 13.74 5.44
C GLU A 11 8.27 15.18 5.79
N MET A 12 7.52 15.81 6.72
CA MET A 12 7.77 17.17 7.23
C MET A 12 8.72 17.22 8.43
N SER A 13 9.34 16.08 8.78
CA SER A 13 10.38 15.97 9.81
C SER A 13 11.78 15.87 9.19
N ALA A 14 12.81 15.77 10.01
CA ALA A 14 14.19 15.56 9.54
C ALA A 14 14.32 14.29 8.65
N VAL A 15 13.43 13.31 8.77
CA VAL A 15 13.44 12.08 7.95
C VAL A 15 13.18 12.37 6.48
N GLY A 16 12.18 13.20 6.17
CA GLY A 16 11.87 13.60 4.80
C GLY A 16 12.65 14.83 4.35
N LEU A 17 12.83 15.83 5.24
CA LEU A 17 13.46 17.12 4.86
C LEU A 17 14.95 17.01 4.58
N LEU A 18 15.70 16.13 5.28
CA LEU A 18 17.13 15.97 5.02
C LEU A 18 17.39 15.42 3.60
N PRO A 19 16.80 14.30 3.17
CA PRO A 19 17.00 13.83 1.80
C PRO A 19 16.45 14.81 0.75
N ALA A 20 15.37 15.53 1.03
CA ALA A 20 14.86 16.57 0.14
C ALA A 20 15.89 17.70 -0.05
N ALA A 21 16.48 18.20 1.03
CA ALA A 21 17.52 19.22 0.99
C ALA A 21 18.78 18.75 0.23
N LEU A 22 19.19 17.49 0.42
CA LEU A 22 20.33 16.90 -0.30
C LEU A 22 20.08 16.77 -1.81
N GLN A 23 18.82 16.69 -2.24
CA GLN A 23 18.42 16.72 -3.65
C GLN A 23 18.23 18.12 -4.21
N GLY A 24 18.46 19.18 -3.42
CA GLY A 24 18.30 20.57 -3.83
C GLY A 24 16.84 21.07 -3.79
N ILE A 25 15.93 20.32 -3.15
CA ILE A 25 14.55 20.77 -2.97
C ILE A 25 14.52 21.86 -1.89
N ASP A 26 13.79 22.95 -2.13
CA ASP A 26 13.59 23.99 -1.14
C ASP A 26 12.66 23.54 -0.02
N ILE A 27 13.27 23.07 1.08
CA ILE A 27 12.54 22.55 2.24
C ILE A 27 11.78 23.66 2.99
N LYS A 28 12.16 24.94 2.86
CA LYS A 28 11.43 26.05 3.48
C LYS A 28 10.11 26.28 2.74
N GLU A 29 10.13 26.23 1.42
CA GLU A 29 8.93 26.30 0.60
C GLU A 29 8.01 25.09 0.85
N MET A 30 8.57 23.89 1.03
CA MET A 30 7.80 22.70 1.37
C MET A 30 7.07 22.87 2.71
N LEU A 31 7.77 23.31 3.76
CA LEU A 31 7.17 23.62 5.06
C LEU A 31 6.17 24.77 5.00
N ALA A 32 6.44 25.81 4.20
CA ALA A 32 5.51 26.92 4.00
C ALA A 32 4.20 26.47 3.36
N GLY A 33 4.27 25.55 2.39
CA GLY A 33 3.08 24.96 1.79
C GLY A 33 2.25 24.14 2.78
N ALA A 34 2.92 23.32 3.60
CA ALA A 34 2.27 22.56 4.66
C ALA A 34 1.60 23.47 5.70
N SER A 35 2.29 24.53 6.12
CA SER A 35 1.75 25.53 7.04
C SER A 35 0.53 26.25 6.49
N LEU A 36 0.56 26.65 5.22
CA LEU A 36 -0.57 27.30 4.55
C LEU A 36 -1.82 26.38 4.53
N MET A 37 -1.62 25.10 4.23
CA MET A 37 -2.71 24.12 4.23
C MET A 37 -3.21 23.84 5.65
N ASP A 38 -2.33 23.77 6.63
CA ASP A 38 -2.72 23.63 8.04
C ASP A 38 -3.59 24.80 8.50
N GLU A 39 -3.24 26.04 8.13
CA GLU A 39 -4.03 27.24 8.40
C GLU A 39 -5.43 27.15 7.78
N ALA A 40 -5.51 26.75 6.49
CA ALA A 40 -6.78 26.58 5.79
C ALA A 40 -7.69 25.52 6.45
N ASN A 41 -7.09 24.50 7.07
CA ASN A 41 -7.81 23.42 7.73
C ASN A 41 -8.21 23.70 9.21
N ARG A 42 -7.96 24.90 9.72
CA ARG A 42 -8.33 25.28 11.10
C ARG A 42 -9.76 25.80 11.23
N THR A 43 -10.41 26.11 10.11
CA THR A 43 -11.80 26.58 10.13
C THR A 43 -12.76 25.46 10.50
N THR A 44 -13.78 25.79 11.32
CA THR A 44 -14.89 24.90 11.67
C THR A 44 -15.99 24.88 10.60
N VAL A 45 -15.94 25.80 9.64
CA VAL A 45 -16.89 25.85 8.53
C VAL A 45 -16.45 24.81 7.50
N VAL A 46 -17.11 23.66 7.49
CA VAL A 46 -16.73 22.48 6.71
C VAL A 46 -16.51 22.81 5.22
N ARG A 47 -17.39 23.59 4.58
CA ARG A 47 -17.26 23.98 3.17
C ARG A 47 -15.98 24.76 2.85
N ASN A 48 -15.36 25.36 3.86
CA ASN A 48 -14.13 26.14 3.72
C ASN A 48 -12.90 25.39 4.23
N ASN A 49 -13.08 24.14 4.68
CA ASN A 49 -12.01 23.29 5.19
C ASN A 49 -11.71 22.19 4.17
N PRO A 50 -10.59 22.30 3.42
CA PRO A 50 -10.27 21.36 2.35
C PRO A 50 -10.15 19.90 2.84
N ALA A 51 -9.53 19.70 3.99
CA ALA A 51 -9.34 18.35 4.54
C ALA A 51 -10.67 17.74 5.04
N ALA A 52 -11.55 18.56 5.63
CA ALA A 52 -12.86 18.10 6.05
C ALA A 52 -13.75 17.73 4.85
N LEU A 53 -13.71 18.55 3.77
CA LEU A 53 -14.41 18.20 2.53
C LEU A 53 -13.89 16.90 1.93
N LEU A 54 -12.58 16.72 1.86
CA LEU A 54 -11.98 15.51 1.32
C LEU A 54 -12.36 14.28 2.16
N ALA A 55 -12.30 14.38 3.48
CA ALA A 55 -12.70 13.30 4.39
C ALA A 55 -14.19 12.95 4.25
N LEU A 56 -15.06 13.93 4.09
CA LEU A 56 -16.49 13.71 3.85
C LEU A 56 -16.76 13.07 2.49
N CYS A 57 -16.01 13.45 1.45
CA CYS A 57 -16.10 12.78 0.15
C CYS A 57 -15.71 11.31 0.25
N TRP A 58 -14.64 10.98 0.98
CA TRP A 58 -14.26 9.58 1.23
C TRP A 58 -15.34 8.83 2.02
N TYR A 59 -15.86 9.46 3.08
CA TYR A 59 -16.91 8.86 3.88
C TYR A 59 -18.15 8.55 3.05
N TRP A 60 -18.59 9.50 2.23
CA TRP A 60 -19.74 9.32 1.35
C TRP A 60 -19.48 8.27 0.27
N ALA A 61 -18.32 8.31 -0.39
CA ALA A 61 -17.97 7.39 -1.49
C ALA A 61 -17.79 5.93 -1.01
N SER A 62 -17.34 5.73 0.24
CA SER A 62 -17.08 4.41 0.82
C SER A 62 -18.13 3.96 1.84
N ASP A 63 -19.28 4.63 1.91
CA ASP A 63 -20.38 4.39 2.87
C ASP A 63 -19.94 4.42 4.35
N GLY A 64 -18.82 5.08 4.65
CA GLY A 64 -18.21 5.12 5.98
C GLY A 64 -17.68 3.76 6.49
N VAL A 65 -17.69 2.73 5.66
CA VAL A 65 -17.23 1.37 6.01
C VAL A 65 -16.11 0.84 5.11
N GLY A 66 -15.58 1.70 4.23
CA GLY A 66 -14.52 1.30 3.30
C GLY A 66 -15.00 0.35 2.18
N SER A 67 -16.26 0.49 1.75
CA SER A 67 -16.88 -0.37 0.72
C SER A 67 -16.25 -0.22 -0.66
N LYS A 68 -15.54 0.88 -0.92
CA LYS A 68 -14.85 1.18 -2.19
C LYS A 68 -13.40 1.57 -1.96
N ASP A 69 -12.56 1.20 -2.91
CA ASP A 69 -11.15 1.55 -2.97
C ASP A 69 -10.95 2.99 -3.50
N MET A 70 -9.92 3.67 -3.05
CA MET A 70 -9.51 4.98 -3.58
C MET A 70 -8.46 4.82 -4.67
N VAL A 71 -8.80 5.20 -5.89
CA VAL A 71 -7.87 5.20 -7.02
C VAL A 71 -7.31 6.60 -7.21
N VAL A 72 -6.00 6.77 -7.02
CA VAL A 72 -5.33 8.07 -7.11
C VAL A 72 -4.65 8.23 -8.46
N LEU A 73 -5.07 9.21 -9.23
CA LEU A 73 -4.67 9.45 -10.62
C LEU A 73 -4.07 10.86 -10.77
N PRO A 74 -2.80 11.08 -10.39
CA PRO A 74 -2.14 12.35 -10.65
C PRO A 74 -1.78 12.48 -12.13
N TYR A 75 -2.17 13.56 -12.76
CA TYR A 75 -1.83 13.86 -14.16
C TYR A 75 -0.56 14.70 -14.23
N LYS A 76 0.50 14.16 -13.66
CA LYS A 76 1.85 14.73 -13.67
C LYS A 76 2.89 13.68 -13.29
N ASP A 77 3.95 13.56 -14.10
CA ASP A 77 5.00 12.54 -13.89
C ASP A 77 5.71 12.69 -12.54
N SER A 78 5.98 13.93 -12.12
CA SER A 78 6.64 14.20 -10.84
C SER A 78 5.80 13.79 -9.61
N LEU A 79 4.51 13.50 -9.77
CA LEU A 79 3.62 12.98 -8.72
C LEU A 79 3.38 11.47 -8.81
N LEU A 80 4.12 10.73 -9.64
CA LEU A 80 3.99 9.27 -9.81
C LEU A 80 4.00 8.51 -8.48
N LEU A 81 4.86 8.90 -7.55
CA LEU A 81 5.00 8.22 -6.26
C LEU A 81 4.01 8.69 -5.20
N PHE A 82 3.19 9.68 -5.49
CA PHE A 82 2.25 10.23 -4.52
C PHE A 82 1.19 9.21 -4.08
N SER A 83 0.70 8.38 -5.00
CA SER A 83 -0.21 7.28 -4.66
C SER A 83 0.41 6.27 -3.69
N ARG A 84 1.71 5.99 -3.82
CA ARG A 84 2.45 5.08 -2.91
C ARG A 84 2.64 5.69 -1.52
N TYR A 85 2.89 6.97 -1.44
CA TYR A 85 2.87 7.70 -0.17
C TYR A 85 1.50 7.57 0.50
N LEU A 86 0.42 7.80 -0.25
CA LEU A 86 -0.94 7.68 0.26
C LEU A 86 -1.32 6.24 0.64
N GLN A 87 -0.76 5.22 -0.01
CA GLN A 87 -0.94 3.83 0.44
C GLN A 87 -0.53 3.70 1.90
N GLN A 88 0.67 4.15 2.26
CA GLN A 88 1.11 4.09 3.65
C GLN A 88 0.28 5.00 4.53
N LEU A 89 0.14 6.27 4.21
CA LEU A 89 -0.57 7.24 5.04
C LEU A 89 -2.01 6.80 5.33
N VAL A 90 -2.76 6.43 4.31
CA VAL A 90 -4.20 6.11 4.45
C VAL A 90 -4.39 4.71 5.01
N MET A 91 -3.80 3.69 4.38
CA MET A 91 -4.08 2.30 4.74
C MET A 91 -3.57 1.94 6.13
N GLU A 92 -2.38 2.39 6.51
CA GLU A 92 -1.82 2.15 7.85
C GLU A 92 -2.58 2.92 8.94
N SER A 93 -3.11 4.11 8.62
CA SER A 93 -3.87 4.93 9.57
C SER A 93 -5.31 4.48 9.75
N ILE A 94 -5.99 4.11 8.66
CA ILE A 94 -7.43 3.81 8.65
C ILE A 94 -7.69 2.31 8.82
N GLY A 95 -6.77 1.42 8.41
CA GLY A 95 -6.89 -0.02 8.59
C GLY A 95 -6.92 -0.41 10.07
N LYS A 96 -8.12 -0.60 10.64
CA LYS A 96 -8.32 -0.90 12.06
C LYS A 96 -9.38 -1.98 12.25
N GLU A 97 -9.05 -2.99 13.06
CA GLU A 97 -9.99 -4.04 13.43
C GLU A 97 -11.07 -3.53 14.40
N PHE A 98 -10.69 -2.66 15.34
CA PHE A 98 -11.57 -2.17 16.38
C PHE A 98 -11.71 -0.64 16.33
N ASP A 99 -12.89 -0.15 16.70
CA ASP A 99 -13.15 1.26 16.96
C ASP A 99 -12.64 1.71 18.35
N LEU A 100 -12.85 2.98 18.70
CA LEU A 100 -12.45 3.53 20.00
C LEU A 100 -13.27 2.96 21.17
N ASP A 101 -14.45 2.42 20.91
CA ASP A 101 -15.33 1.80 21.90
C ASP A 101 -15.06 0.29 22.05
N GLY A 102 -14.13 -0.28 21.26
CA GLY A 102 -13.77 -1.69 21.28
C GLY A 102 -14.68 -2.59 20.45
N ASN A 103 -15.56 -2.04 19.63
CA ASN A 103 -16.37 -2.80 18.70
C ASN A 103 -15.55 -3.23 17.49
N ARG A 104 -15.77 -4.44 16.99
CA ARG A 104 -15.11 -4.94 15.79
C ARG A 104 -15.74 -4.35 14.54
N VAL A 105 -15.00 -3.46 13.85
CA VAL A 105 -15.48 -2.71 12.68
C VAL A 105 -14.77 -3.07 11.39
N ASN A 106 -13.52 -3.56 11.46
CA ASN A 106 -12.67 -3.87 10.29
C ASN A 106 -12.62 -2.71 9.28
N GLN A 107 -12.38 -1.50 9.78
CA GLN A 107 -12.25 -0.30 8.96
C GLN A 107 -11.02 -0.37 8.05
N GLY A 108 -11.14 0.22 6.87
CA GLY A 108 -10.05 0.34 5.91
C GLY A 108 -10.48 1.13 4.69
N LEU A 109 -9.50 1.64 3.98
CA LEU A 109 -9.67 2.28 2.68
C LEU A 109 -8.45 1.92 1.85
N THR A 110 -8.62 1.02 0.88
CA THR A 110 -7.53 0.61 -0.03
C THR A 110 -7.17 1.77 -0.94
N VAL A 111 -5.88 1.96 -1.16
CA VAL A 111 -5.36 3.00 -2.05
C VAL A 111 -4.46 2.37 -3.11
N TYR A 112 -4.71 2.67 -4.37
CA TYR A 112 -3.82 2.35 -5.48
C TYR A 112 -3.87 3.42 -6.56
N GLY A 113 -2.99 3.32 -7.54
CA GLY A 113 -2.88 4.23 -8.66
C GLY A 113 -1.42 4.50 -8.99
N ASN A 114 -1.17 5.01 -10.18
CA ASN A 114 0.17 5.42 -10.59
C ASN A 114 0.14 6.86 -11.10
N LYS A 115 -0.17 7.06 -12.38
CA LYS A 115 -0.31 8.39 -12.98
C LYS A 115 -1.15 8.35 -14.26
N GLY A 116 -1.89 9.40 -14.55
CA GLY A 116 -2.38 9.67 -15.90
C GLY A 116 -1.20 10.11 -16.80
N SER A 117 -1.17 9.79 -18.05
CA SER A 117 -2.09 9.00 -18.87
C SER A 117 -1.68 7.51 -18.97
N THR A 118 -0.61 7.11 -18.32
CA THR A 118 -0.11 5.73 -18.33
C THR A 118 -1.16 4.73 -17.85
N ASP A 119 -1.95 5.11 -16.85
CA ASP A 119 -2.98 4.27 -16.25
C ASP A 119 -4.14 3.93 -17.20
N GLN A 120 -4.33 4.71 -18.29
CA GLN A 120 -5.26 4.37 -19.36
C GLN A 120 -4.91 3.04 -20.03
N HIS A 121 -3.63 2.70 -20.08
CA HIS A 121 -3.14 1.45 -20.66
C HIS A 121 -2.91 0.35 -19.61
N ALA A 122 -3.31 0.59 -18.35
CA ALA A 122 -3.16 -0.38 -17.27
C ALA A 122 -4.52 -0.89 -16.77
N TYR A 123 -5.38 -0.04 -16.26
CA TYR A 123 -6.60 -0.46 -15.56
C TYR A 123 -7.83 0.44 -15.77
N ILE A 124 -7.76 1.50 -16.59
CA ILE A 124 -8.95 2.36 -16.85
C ILE A 124 -10.08 1.56 -17.49
N GLN A 125 -9.79 0.53 -18.30
CA GLN A 125 -10.81 -0.39 -18.81
C GLN A 125 -11.60 -1.04 -17.67
N GLN A 126 -10.93 -1.56 -16.65
CA GLN A 126 -11.55 -2.14 -15.45
C GLN A 126 -12.38 -1.11 -14.70
N LEU A 127 -11.84 0.10 -14.49
CA LEU A 127 -12.54 1.15 -13.78
C LEU A 127 -13.81 1.58 -14.48
N ARG A 128 -13.78 1.70 -15.81
CA ARG A 128 -14.96 2.12 -16.57
C ARG A 128 -16.04 1.06 -16.68
N GLU A 129 -15.68 -0.19 -16.99
CA GLU A 129 -16.62 -1.24 -17.39
C GLU A 129 -16.68 -2.43 -16.43
N GLY A 130 -15.74 -2.50 -15.48
CA GLY A 130 -15.69 -3.59 -14.49
C GLY A 130 -16.54 -3.33 -13.25
N VAL A 131 -16.22 -4.06 -12.19
CA VAL A 131 -16.90 -3.93 -10.90
C VAL A 131 -16.75 -2.53 -10.33
N HIS A 132 -17.86 -1.92 -9.90
CA HIS A 132 -17.87 -0.59 -9.28
C HIS A 132 -17.54 -0.67 -7.78
N ASN A 133 -16.30 -0.99 -7.47
CA ASN A 133 -15.76 -1.10 -6.10
C ASN A 133 -14.73 -0.01 -5.79
N PHE A 134 -14.79 1.12 -6.47
CA PHE A 134 -13.81 2.21 -6.30
C PHE A 134 -14.49 3.59 -6.46
N PHE A 135 -13.77 4.62 -6.03
CA PHE A 135 -13.95 6.01 -6.45
C PHE A 135 -12.60 6.57 -6.91
N ALA A 136 -12.61 7.45 -7.91
CA ALA A 136 -11.39 8.03 -8.44
C ALA A 136 -11.04 9.35 -7.77
N THR A 137 -9.75 9.59 -7.50
CA THR A 137 -9.22 10.89 -7.07
C THR A 137 -8.23 11.37 -8.11
N PHE A 138 -8.63 12.33 -8.93
CA PHE A 138 -7.76 13.00 -9.88
C PHE A 138 -6.95 14.09 -9.17
N ILE A 139 -5.65 14.17 -9.48
CA ILE A 139 -4.84 15.33 -9.13
C ILE A 139 -4.54 16.06 -10.44
N GLU A 140 -5.21 17.21 -10.61
CA GLU A 140 -5.10 18.08 -11.76
C GLU A 140 -4.02 19.13 -11.52
N VAL A 141 -3.12 19.30 -12.48
CA VAL A 141 -2.06 20.31 -12.43
C VAL A 141 -2.32 21.30 -13.55
N LEU A 142 -2.60 22.58 -13.20
CA LEU A 142 -2.99 23.60 -14.17
C LEU A 142 -1.80 24.10 -15.01
N ARG A 143 -0.60 24.08 -14.47
CA ARG A 143 0.62 24.49 -15.18
C ARG A 143 1.55 23.29 -15.29
N ASP A 144 1.66 22.75 -16.50
CA ASP A 144 2.54 21.59 -16.74
C ASP A 144 4.02 21.96 -16.63
N ARG A 145 4.42 23.13 -17.17
CA ARG A 145 5.80 23.62 -17.20
C ARG A 145 5.90 25.09 -16.85
N PRO A 146 7.09 25.59 -16.47
CA PRO A 146 7.33 27.02 -16.35
C PRO A 146 7.05 27.73 -17.67
N PRO A 147 6.60 29.01 -17.64
CA PRO A 147 6.36 29.77 -18.85
C PRO A 147 7.59 29.78 -19.78
N GLY A 148 7.35 29.58 -21.07
CA GLY A 148 8.40 29.52 -22.09
C GLY A 148 9.13 28.17 -22.22
N HIS A 149 8.71 27.14 -21.46
CA HIS A 149 9.26 25.79 -21.53
C HIS A 149 8.22 24.76 -22.02
N ASP A 150 7.07 25.22 -22.50
CA ASP A 150 6.07 24.33 -23.10
C ASP A 150 6.57 23.74 -24.41
N TRP A 151 6.34 22.44 -24.60
CA TRP A 151 6.64 21.77 -25.86
C TRP A 151 5.38 21.68 -26.70
N GLU A 152 5.39 22.39 -27.80
CA GLU A 152 4.35 22.34 -28.82
C GLU A 152 4.53 21.05 -29.64
N LEU A 153 3.50 20.22 -29.72
CA LEU A 153 3.46 18.96 -30.47
C LEU A 153 2.78 19.16 -31.82
N GLU A 154 1.78 20.01 -31.85
CA GLU A 154 1.04 20.42 -33.02
C GLU A 154 0.81 21.96 -32.94
N PRO A 155 0.57 22.65 -34.08
CA PRO A 155 0.35 24.10 -34.05
C PRO A 155 -0.72 24.49 -33.01
N GLY A 156 -0.33 25.23 -31.97
CA GLY A 156 -1.20 25.72 -30.91
C GLY A 156 -1.55 24.65 -29.83
N VAL A 157 -0.95 23.47 -29.85
CA VAL A 157 -1.21 22.37 -28.86
C VAL A 157 0.07 21.90 -28.22
N THR A 158 0.15 22.04 -26.91
CA THR A 158 1.31 21.62 -26.10
C THR A 158 1.17 20.22 -25.53
N CYS A 159 2.27 19.66 -25.01
CA CYS A 159 2.24 18.44 -24.22
C CYS A 159 1.31 18.54 -23.01
N GLY A 160 1.25 19.72 -22.38
CA GLY A 160 0.36 20.00 -21.25
C GLY A 160 -1.11 19.93 -21.64
N ASP A 161 -1.46 20.44 -22.84
CA ASP A 161 -2.83 20.37 -23.37
C ASP A 161 -3.27 18.93 -23.63
N TYR A 162 -2.38 18.07 -24.16
CA TYR A 162 -2.65 16.65 -24.33
C TYR A 162 -2.90 15.96 -22.98
N LEU A 163 -2.06 16.23 -21.98
CA LEU A 163 -2.22 15.64 -20.65
C LEU A 163 -3.52 16.11 -19.99
N PHE A 164 -3.85 17.38 -20.11
CA PHE A 164 -5.10 17.94 -19.64
C PHE A 164 -6.31 17.35 -20.37
N GLY A 165 -6.24 17.21 -21.70
CA GLY A 165 -7.27 16.54 -22.50
C GLY A 165 -7.50 15.09 -22.08
N MET A 166 -6.44 14.33 -21.79
CA MET A 166 -6.52 12.96 -21.29
C MET A 166 -7.18 12.90 -19.90
N LEU A 167 -6.89 13.86 -19.00
CA LEU A 167 -7.55 13.97 -17.70
C LEU A 167 -9.06 14.20 -17.88
N GLN A 168 -9.43 15.21 -18.66
CA GLN A 168 -10.83 15.56 -18.88
C GLN A 168 -11.59 14.41 -19.55
N GLY A 169 -10.98 13.78 -20.56
CA GLY A 169 -11.55 12.63 -21.26
C GLY A 169 -11.79 11.44 -20.36
N THR A 170 -10.80 11.08 -19.52
CA THR A 170 -10.94 9.98 -18.56
C THR A 170 -12.02 10.24 -17.53
N ARG A 171 -12.03 11.46 -16.94
CA ARG A 171 -13.04 11.88 -15.98
C ARG A 171 -14.45 11.81 -16.59
N SER A 172 -14.62 12.32 -17.80
CA SER A 172 -15.91 12.29 -18.51
C SER A 172 -16.34 10.86 -18.86
N ALA A 173 -15.41 10.01 -19.27
CA ALA A 173 -15.70 8.62 -19.59
C ALA A 173 -16.09 7.78 -18.35
N LEU A 174 -15.50 8.07 -17.19
CA LEU A 174 -15.91 7.46 -15.93
C LEU A 174 -17.27 7.96 -15.49
N TYR A 175 -17.50 9.27 -15.55
CA TYR A 175 -18.79 9.88 -15.20
C TYR A 175 -19.95 9.33 -16.05
N ALA A 176 -19.73 9.13 -17.35
CA ALA A 176 -20.74 8.57 -18.25
C ALA A 176 -21.18 7.13 -17.87
N ASN A 177 -20.42 6.44 -17.02
CA ASN A 177 -20.74 5.10 -16.49
C ASN A 177 -21.00 5.14 -14.97
N ASP A 178 -21.47 6.27 -14.44
CA ASP A 178 -21.82 6.46 -13.02
C ASP A 178 -20.65 6.14 -12.06
N ARG A 179 -19.41 6.46 -12.48
CA ARG A 179 -18.20 6.30 -11.63
C ARG A 179 -17.87 7.62 -10.97
N GLU A 180 -17.93 7.65 -9.64
CA GLU A 180 -17.68 8.85 -8.86
C GLU A 180 -16.21 9.26 -8.91
N SER A 181 -15.96 10.55 -8.91
CA SER A 181 -14.60 11.07 -8.80
C SER A 181 -14.51 12.36 -8.00
N ILE A 182 -13.36 12.53 -7.37
CA ILE A 182 -12.92 13.76 -6.70
C ILE A 182 -11.80 14.36 -7.54
N THR A 183 -11.75 15.68 -7.69
CA THR A 183 -10.63 16.37 -8.33
C THR A 183 -9.96 17.31 -7.33
N VAL A 184 -8.67 17.08 -7.08
CA VAL A 184 -7.80 17.99 -6.33
C VAL A 184 -6.98 18.76 -7.35
N THR A 185 -7.19 20.07 -7.42
CA THR A 185 -6.51 20.93 -8.40
C THR A 185 -5.37 21.68 -7.72
N VAL A 186 -4.17 21.62 -8.30
CA VAL A 186 -3.00 22.39 -7.89
C VAL A 186 -2.53 23.27 -9.04
N GLN A 187 -1.98 24.45 -8.73
CA GLN A 187 -1.50 25.38 -9.76
C GLN A 187 -0.33 24.79 -10.56
N ASP A 188 0.63 24.19 -9.86
CA ASP A 188 1.84 23.60 -10.40
C ASP A 188 2.42 22.59 -9.39
N VAL A 189 3.50 21.88 -9.76
CA VAL A 189 4.21 20.98 -8.84
C VAL A 189 5.53 21.64 -8.41
N THR A 190 5.45 22.29 -7.27
CA THR A 190 6.57 22.94 -6.58
C THR A 190 6.73 22.33 -5.19
N PRO A 191 7.85 22.56 -4.48
CA PRO A 191 7.98 22.13 -3.09
C PRO A 191 6.82 22.64 -2.21
N ARG A 192 6.34 23.86 -2.43
CA ARG A 192 5.18 24.45 -1.74
C ARG A 192 3.89 23.67 -1.99
N SER A 193 3.60 23.33 -3.25
CA SER A 193 2.40 22.56 -3.61
C SER A 193 2.44 21.15 -3.04
N VAL A 194 3.61 20.50 -3.06
CA VAL A 194 3.79 19.14 -2.48
C VAL A 194 3.60 19.19 -0.97
N GLY A 195 4.17 20.17 -0.27
CA GLY A 195 3.96 20.35 1.16
C GLY A 195 2.49 20.57 1.52
N ALA A 196 1.78 21.37 0.71
CA ALA A 196 0.34 21.58 0.89
C ALA A 196 -0.48 20.30 0.66
N LEU A 197 -0.14 19.50 -0.36
CA LEU A 197 -0.80 18.21 -0.61
C LEU A 197 -0.58 17.23 0.56
N VAL A 198 0.65 17.09 1.05
CA VAL A 198 0.95 16.21 2.20
C VAL A 198 0.11 16.61 3.40
N ALA A 199 0.12 17.89 3.79
CA ALA A 199 -0.67 18.38 4.93
C ALA A 199 -2.18 18.23 4.72
N LEU A 200 -2.70 18.38 3.50
CA LEU A 200 -4.10 18.15 3.16
C LEU A 200 -4.51 16.70 3.50
N TYR A 201 -3.74 15.73 3.02
CA TYR A 201 -4.07 14.32 3.20
C TYR A 201 -3.84 13.84 4.63
N GLU A 202 -2.80 14.31 5.32
CA GLU A 202 -2.59 14.02 6.75
C GLU A 202 -3.77 14.48 7.60
N ARG A 203 -4.27 15.70 7.36
CA ARG A 203 -5.45 16.23 8.05
C ARG A 203 -6.73 15.50 7.66
N ALA A 204 -6.91 15.17 6.39
CA ALA A 204 -8.08 14.42 5.92
C ALA A 204 -8.17 13.03 6.57
N VAL A 205 -7.05 12.33 6.70
CA VAL A 205 -6.97 11.03 7.39
C VAL A 205 -7.38 11.15 8.86
N GLY A 206 -6.89 12.15 9.59
CA GLY A 206 -7.27 12.38 10.98
C GLY A 206 -8.76 12.68 11.14
N ILE A 207 -9.33 13.51 10.25
CA ILE A 207 -10.75 13.84 10.26
C ILE A 207 -11.60 12.63 9.90
N TYR A 208 -11.23 11.86 8.86
CA TYR A 208 -11.94 10.64 8.48
C TYR A 208 -11.95 9.62 9.63
N ALA A 209 -10.82 9.41 10.29
CA ALA A 209 -10.73 8.51 11.44
C ALA A 209 -11.67 8.92 12.57
N SER A 210 -11.82 10.23 12.82
CA SER A 210 -12.78 10.75 13.79
C SER A 210 -14.24 10.49 13.37
N LEU A 211 -14.55 10.60 12.06
CA LEU A 211 -15.91 10.33 11.54
C LEU A 211 -16.31 8.86 11.71
N VAL A 212 -15.37 7.92 11.58
CA VAL A 212 -15.60 6.47 11.70
C VAL A 212 -15.19 5.90 13.07
N ASN A 213 -14.94 6.76 14.04
CA ASN A 213 -14.64 6.44 15.44
C ASN A 213 -13.43 5.51 15.64
N ILE A 214 -12.32 5.71 14.89
CA ILE A 214 -11.10 4.89 15.02
C ILE A 214 -9.89 5.73 15.42
N ASN A 215 -8.86 5.06 15.97
CA ASN A 215 -7.56 5.70 16.22
C ASN A 215 -6.65 5.59 14.99
N ALA A 216 -6.41 6.72 14.30
CA ALA A 216 -5.51 6.78 13.16
C ALA A 216 -4.02 6.66 13.52
N TYR A 217 -3.63 6.87 14.78
CA TYR A 217 -2.26 7.16 15.17
C TYR A 217 -1.46 5.96 15.67
N HIS A 218 -2.06 4.79 15.85
CA HIS A 218 -1.38 3.53 16.17
C HIS A 218 -1.43 2.54 15.00
N GLN A 219 -0.68 1.42 15.11
CA GLN A 219 -0.55 0.43 14.04
C GLN A 219 -0.40 -1.00 14.61
N PRO A 220 -1.40 -1.53 15.33
CA PRO A 220 -1.29 -2.80 16.04
C PRO A 220 -1.00 -3.99 15.11
N GLY A 221 -1.52 -3.99 13.89
CA GLY A 221 -1.27 -5.05 12.90
C GLY A 221 0.19 -5.16 12.47
N VAL A 222 0.91 -4.03 12.37
CA VAL A 222 2.34 -4.03 12.04
C VAL A 222 3.17 -4.58 13.21
N GLU A 223 2.83 -4.25 14.43
CA GLU A 223 3.51 -4.76 15.63
C GLU A 223 3.31 -6.27 15.79
N ALA A 224 2.13 -6.80 15.48
CA ALA A 224 1.88 -8.25 15.47
C ALA A 224 2.82 -8.99 14.52
N GLY A 225 3.01 -8.47 13.29
CA GLY A 225 3.95 -9.03 12.32
C GLY A 225 5.40 -9.00 12.80
N LYS A 226 5.85 -7.91 13.42
CA LYS A 226 7.20 -7.79 13.99
C LYS A 226 7.44 -8.81 15.12
N LYS A 227 6.44 -9.00 16.00
CA LYS A 227 6.51 -9.98 17.08
C LYS A 227 6.65 -11.40 16.52
N ALA A 228 5.81 -11.79 15.57
CA ALA A 228 5.87 -13.09 14.92
C ALA A 228 7.23 -13.31 14.21
N ALA A 229 7.75 -12.31 13.50
CA ALA A 229 9.08 -12.36 12.89
C ALA A 229 10.18 -12.56 13.93
N GLY A 230 10.07 -11.94 15.12
CA GLY A 230 11.00 -12.15 16.23
C GLY A 230 11.03 -13.59 16.71
N GLU A 231 9.88 -14.25 16.80
CA GLU A 231 9.76 -15.67 17.19
C GLU A 231 10.43 -16.59 16.15
N VAL A 232 10.21 -16.33 14.85
CA VAL A 232 10.87 -17.05 13.76
C VAL A 232 12.40 -16.90 13.82
N LEU A 233 12.90 -15.68 14.02
CA LEU A 233 14.34 -15.43 14.13
C LEU A 233 14.95 -16.10 15.36
N ALA A 234 14.24 -16.14 16.47
CA ALA A 234 14.68 -16.83 17.67
C ALA A 234 14.79 -18.35 17.45
N LEU A 235 13.81 -18.94 16.75
CA LEU A 235 13.87 -20.33 16.35
C LEU A 235 15.03 -20.60 15.39
N GLN A 236 15.24 -19.76 14.38
CA GLN A 236 16.36 -19.87 13.45
C GLN A 236 17.72 -19.91 14.17
N LYS A 237 17.91 -19.05 15.20
CA LYS A 237 19.15 -19.09 16.00
C LYS A 237 19.35 -20.41 16.71
N ARG A 238 18.28 -21.00 17.29
CA ARG A 238 18.36 -22.30 17.96
C ARG A 238 18.70 -23.42 16.98
N VAL A 239 18.07 -23.44 15.79
CA VAL A 239 18.38 -24.42 14.74
C VAL A 239 19.86 -24.34 14.33
N LEU A 240 20.36 -23.14 14.06
CA LEU A 240 21.77 -22.96 13.69
C LEU A 240 22.72 -23.40 14.82
N GLN A 241 22.37 -23.17 16.07
CA GLN A 241 23.17 -23.63 17.20
C GLN A 241 23.23 -25.16 17.25
N VAL A 242 22.08 -25.86 17.16
CA VAL A 242 22.02 -27.35 17.15
C VAL A 242 22.83 -27.94 16.00
N LEU A 243 22.72 -27.36 14.79
CA LEU A 243 23.46 -27.85 13.63
C LEU A 243 24.97 -27.58 13.76
N ASN A 244 25.39 -26.46 14.32
CA ASN A 244 26.81 -26.19 14.60
C ASN A 244 27.36 -27.15 15.66
N GLU A 245 26.63 -27.38 16.73
CA GLU A 245 27.04 -28.34 17.77
C GLU A 245 27.20 -29.77 17.21
N ALA A 246 26.27 -30.19 16.33
CA ALA A 246 26.35 -31.49 15.67
C ALA A 246 27.53 -31.58 14.69
N SER A 247 27.85 -30.51 13.98
CA SER A 247 28.93 -30.44 13.01
C SER A 247 30.33 -30.42 13.65
N CYS A 248 30.42 -29.98 14.91
CA CYS A 248 31.69 -29.93 15.66
C CYS A 248 32.04 -31.24 16.35
N LYS A 249 31.19 -32.26 16.31
CA LYS A 249 31.48 -33.59 16.88
C LYS A 249 32.40 -34.39 15.98
N GLU A 250 33.23 -35.25 16.57
CA GLU A 250 34.08 -36.22 15.85
C GLU A 250 33.71 -37.65 16.26
N PRO A 251 33.07 -38.48 15.39
CA PRO A 251 32.65 -38.13 14.01
C PRO A 251 31.46 -37.16 14.00
N VAL A 252 31.30 -36.41 12.87
CA VAL A 252 30.16 -35.50 12.66
C VAL A 252 28.85 -36.26 12.87
N GLU A 253 27.96 -35.72 13.70
CA GLU A 253 26.67 -36.33 14.00
C GLU A 253 25.63 -35.93 12.93
N PRO A 254 25.18 -36.90 12.08
CA PRO A 254 24.08 -36.62 11.17
C PRO A 254 22.77 -36.52 11.96
N LEU A 255 21.99 -35.44 11.75
CA LEU A 255 20.69 -35.21 12.37
C LEU A 255 19.58 -35.27 11.34
N THR A 256 18.49 -35.94 11.70
CA THR A 256 17.21 -35.87 10.98
C THR A 256 16.50 -34.57 11.29
N LEU A 257 15.50 -34.20 10.47
CA LEU A 257 14.70 -32.99 10.70
C LEU A 257 13.95 -33.05 12.04
N ASP A 258 13.44 -34.25 12.39
CA ASP A 258 12.72 -34.44 13.65
C ASP A 258 13.63 -34.28 14.87
N GLU A 259 14.85 -34.80 14.81
CA GLU A 259 15.87 -34.64 15.87
C GLU A 259 16.29 -33.17 16.03
N VAL A 260 16.41 -32.41 14.92
CA VAL A 260 16.70 -30.96 14.99
C VAL A 260 15.52 -30.24 15.62
N ALA A 261 14.29 -30.54 15.22
CA ALA A 261 13.09 -29.93 15.76
C ALA A 261 12.93 -30.19 17.26
N GLU A 262 13.14 -31.44 17.72
CA GLU A 262 13.09 -31.80 19.12
C GLU A 262 14.15 -31.07 19.95
N ARG A 263 15.41 -31.04 19.49
CA ARG A 263 16.50 -30.30 20.15
C ARG A 263 16.32 -28.79 20.19
N CYS A 264 15.61 -28.25 19.21
CA CYS A 264 15.27 -26.82 19.16
C CYS A 264 14.03 -26.46 19.99
N HIS A 265 13.32 -27.44 20.53
CA HIS A 265 12.00 -27.27 21.18
C HIS A 265 11.06 -26.47 20.25
N ALA A 266 11.01 -26.85 18.97
CA ALA A 266 10.16 -26.19 17.98
C ALA A 266 8.70 -26.64 18.16
N PRO A 267 7.71 -25.74 18.07
CA PRO A 267 6.31 -26.10 18.04
C PRO A 267 5.99 -27.01 16.84
N GLU A 268 5.07 -27.98 17.01
CA GLU A 268 4.71 -28.98 15.99
C GLU A 268 4.25 -28.39 14.64
N ASP A 269 3.54 -27.29 14.69
CA ASP A 269 3.01 -26.56 13.54
C ASP A 269 4.09 -25.84 12.71
N VAL A 270 5.29 -25.65 13.28
CA VAL A 270 6.42 -24.98 12.64
C VAL A 270 7.33 -25.95 11.90
N HIS A 271 7.26 -27.26 12.20
CA HIS A 271 8.09 -28.31 11.62
C HIS A 271 8.07 -28.33 10.09
N THR A 272 6.89 -28.19 9.48
CA THR A 272 6.73 -28.40 8.04
C THR A 272 7.18 -27.19 7.19
N HIS A 273 6.96 -25.98 7.66
CA HIS A 273 7.20 -24.76 6.87
C HIS A 273 8.62 -24.19 7.00
N LEU A 274 9.19 -24.20 8.20
CA LEU A 274 10.56 -23.71 8.40
C LEU A 274 11.60 -24.67 7.81
N PHE A 275 11.41 -25.97 7.93
CA PHE A 275 12.37 -26.95 7.45
C PHE A 275 12.38 -27.06 5.92
N LYS A 276 11.25 -26.99 5.22
CA LYS A 276 11.21 -26.89 3.74
C LYS A 276 11.95 -25.64 3.22
N ASN A 277 11.84 -24.52 3.92
CA ASN A 277 12.57 -23.29 3.56
C ASN A 277 14.06 -23.38 3.95
N PHE A 278 14.40 -24.01 5.05
CA PHE A 278 15.80 -24.26 5.43
C PHE A 278 16.49 -25.22 4.50
N GLU A 279 15.85 -26.29 4.05
CA GLU A 279 16.40 -27.22 3.07
C GLU A 279 16.76 -26.47 1.77
N ASN A 280 15.90 -25.60 1.28
CA ASN A 280 16.18 -24.75 0.13
C ASN A 280 17.29 -23.71 0.39
N TYR A 281 17.39 -23.13 1.59
CA TYR A 281 18.43 -22.18 1.97
C TYR A 281 19.81 -22.86 2.13
N PHE A 282 19.88 -24.06 2.71
CA PHE A 282 21.11 -24.80 2.85
C PHE A 282 21.59 -25.42 1.52
N HIS A 283 20.68 -25.89 0.65
CA HIS A 283 21.04 -26.30 -0.72
C HIS A 283 21.63 -25.15 -1.55
N SER A 284 21.22 -23.94 -1.32
CA SER A 284 21.79 -22.77 -2.02
C SER A 284 23.20 -22.41 -1.58
N LYS A 285 23.64 -22.81 -0.37
CA LYS A 285 25.02 -22.61 0.12
C LYS A 285 25.95 -23.79 -0.15
N ILE A 286 25.41 -24.99 -0.44
CA ILE A 286 26.21 -26.23 -0.62
C ILE A 286 26.27 -26.70 -2.10
N LYS A 287 26.37 -25.84 -3.05
CA LYS A 287 26.49 -26.08 -4.51
C LYS A 287 25.21 -25.98 -5.32
N MET A 288 25.25 -24.94 -6.13
CA MET A 288 24.50 -24.75 -7.37
C MET A 288 24.04 -26.04 -8.06
N ILE A 289 22.74 -26.30 -8.04
CA ILE A 289 22.05 -26.99 -9.11
C ILE A 289 20.87 -26.12 -9.51
N ASN A 290 20.95 -25.57 -10.72
CA ASN A 290 19.90 -24.81 -11.38
C ASN A 290 18.62 -25.65 -11.50
N VAL A 291 17.63 -25.39 -10.68
CA VAL A 291 16.23 -25.67 -11.02
C VAL A 291 15.36 -24.58 -10.39
N PHE A 292 14.89 -23.65 -11.21
CA PHE A 292 13.78 -22.80 -10.83
C PHE A 292 12.53 -23.70 -10.68
N LYS A 293 12.21 -24.10 -9.48
CA LYS A 293 10.87 -24.62 -9.16
C LYS A 293 10.00 -23.45 -8.73
N PHE A 294 9.09 -23.02 -9.61
CA PHE A 294 7.95 -22.23 -9.18
C PHE A 294 6.98 -23.17 -8.42
N SER A 295 6.89 -23.02 -7.12
CA SER A 295 5.83 -23.64 -6.33
C SER A 295 4.85 -22.55 -5.93
N ILE A 296 3.62 -22.60 -6.44
CA ILE A 296 2.50 -21.80 -5.91
C ILE A 296 1.87 -22.64 -4.81
N VAL A 297 2.09 -22.23 -3.56
CA VAL A 297 1.48 -22.88 -2.39
C VAL A 297 0.27 -22.06 -1.95
N PHE A 298 -0.91 -22.63 -2.05
CA PHE A 298 -2.12 -22.08 -1.45
C PHE A 298 -2.25 -22.60 -0.02
N ILE A 299 -1.98 -21.75 0.97
CA ILE A 299 -2.18 -22.09 2.37
C ILE A 299 -3.59 -21.69 2.78
N PHE A 300 -4.49 -22.66 2.90
CA PHE A 300 -5.82 -22.46 3.46
C PHE A 300 -5.87 -23.05 4.87
N GLU A 301 -5.52 -22.27 5.87
CA GLU A 301 -5.55 -22.68 7.28
C GLU A 301 -6.98 -22.86 7.82
N ASN A 302 -7.99 -22.37 7.12
CA ASN A 302 -9.39 -22.44 7.56
C ASN A 302 -10.16 -23.53 6.80
N ILE A 303 -10.40 -24.67 7.46
CA ILE A 303 -11.13 -25.82 6.91
C ILE A 303 -12.53 -25.46 6.36
N ASN A 304 -13.18 -24.44 6.90
CA ASN A 304 -14.48 -23.97 6.42
C ASN A 304 -14.39 -23.19 5.09
N LEU A 305 -13.30 -22.48 4.85
CA LEU A 305 -13.03 -21.82 3.56
C LEU A 305 -12.69 -22.85 2.48
N ARG A 306 -11.90 -23.88 2.84
CA ARG A 306 -11.58 -25.01 1.93
C ARG A 306 -12.85 -25.73 1.43
N LYS A 307 -13.81 -26.02 2.33
CA LYS A 307 -15.10 -26.62 1.98
C LYS A 307 -16.00 -25.70 1.14
N LYS A 308 -15.92 -24.39 1.31
CA LYS A 308 -16.65 -23.40 0.50
C LYS A 308 -16.08 -23.27 -0.90
N MET A 309 -14.76 -23.21 -1.06
CA MET A 309 -14.11 -23.10 -2.36
C MET A 309 -14.37 -24.32 -3.24
N LEU A 310 -14.29 -25.54 -2.70
CA LEU A 310 -14.59 -26.77 -3.44
C LEU A 310 -16.04 -26.85 -3.96
N LYS A 311 -16.97 -26.08 -3.37
CA LYS A 311 -18.35 -25.96 -3.85
C LYS A 311 -18.55 -24.91 -4.94
N ILE A 312 -17.61 -23.96 -5.08
CA ILE A 312 -17.73 -22.80 -5.98
C ILE A 312 -16.98 -23.01 -7.29
N ILE A 313 -15.96 -23.89 -7.30
CA ILE A 313 -15.15 -24.16 -8.49
C ILE A 313 -15.96 -25.04 -9.46
N PRO A 314 -16.28 -24.58 -10.68
CA PRO A 314 -16.94 -25.41 -11.68
C PRO A 314 -16.08 -26.62 -12.04
N ASN A 315 -16.71 -27.78 -12.34
CA ASN A 315 -16.01 -29.04 -12.69
C ASN A 315 -14.95 -28.91 -13.81
N ARG A 316 -15.11 -27.96 -14.73
CA ARG A 316 -14.11 -27.66 -15.76
C ARG A 316 -12.84 -26.99 -15.24
N ALA A 317 -12.94 -26.20 -14.19
CA ALA A 317 -11.78 -25.56 -13.56
C ALA A 317 -10.99 -26.56 -12.68
N MET A 318 -11.67 -27.57 -12.11
CA MET A 318 -11.01 -28.67 -11.40
C MET A 318 -10.14 -29.53 -12.31
N ALA A 319 -10.58 -29.83 -13.53
CA ALA A 319 -9.79 -30.58 -14.50
C ALA A 319 -8.52 -29.85 -14.98
N LEU A 320 -8.57 -28.51 -15.06
CA LEU A 320 -7.38 -27.67 -15.29
C LEU A 320 -6.45 -27.64 -14.07
N TRP A 321 -7.02 -27.63 -12.88
CA TRP A 321 -6.28 -27.66 -11.61
C TRP A 321 -5.42 -28.91 -11.48
N ASP A 322 -5.99 -30.08 -11.75
CA ASP A 322 -5.27 -31.35 -11.71
C ASP A 322 -4.19 -31.46 -12.79
N SER A 323 -4.42 -30.86 -13.98
CA SER A 323 -3.46 -30.89 -15.09
C SER A 323 -2.23 -29.99 -14.90
N PHE A 324 -2.29 -28.97 -14.00
CA PHE A 324 -1.18 -28.10 -13.68
C PHE A 324 -0.38 -28.50 -12.42
N GLY A 325 -0.72 -29.61 -11.77
CA GLY A 325 0.02 -30.15 -10.64
C GLY A 325 -0.03 -29.28 -9.37
N PHE A 326 -1.13 -28.56 -9.16
CA PHE A 326 -1.34 -27.80 -7.93
C PHE A 326 -1.63 -28.76 -6.77
N VAL A 327 -0.85 -28.69 -5.70
CA VAL A 327 -1.07 -29.45 -4.47
C VAL A 327 -1.84 -28.57 -3.48
N LEU A 328 -3.00 -29.04 -3.04
CA LEU A 328 -3.75 -28.47 -1.90
C LEU A 328 -3.24 -29.17 -0.64
N GLU A 329 -2.37 -28.52 0.11
CA GLU A 329 -2.03 -28.90 1.49
C GLU A 329 -2.93 -28.23 2.51
#